data_0c20a315ca74e5e78db83bc62a420fab
#
_entry.id   0c20a315ca74e5e78db83bc62a420fab
#
_cell.length_a   1.000
_cell.length_b   1.000
_cell.length_c   1.000
_cell.angle_alpha   90.00
_cell.angle_beta   90.00
_cell.angle_gamma   90.00
#
_symmetry.space_group_name_H-M   'P 1'
#
loop_
_entity.id
_entity.type
_entity.pdbx_description
1 polymer ?
#
loop_
_entity_poly.entity_id
_entity_poly.type
_entity_poly.pdbx_seq_one_letter_code
_entity_poly.pdbx_strand_id
1 'polypeptide(L)'
;MFLRSHRRVKDGKEHRYYSIEESRRLQSGRVVQRRVLYLGEINGSQQAAWRKTLEVFDEQQQGYTTLSLFAEDRPVPAEAVDSVQVKLSEMKLRRARPYGNCWLGCELWRQLELDGFWEQKLERGREEVRWAQVLELLVVNRLIDPGSEFRLHRQWFDQSAMDVLLGVDFAVAEKDRLYRCLDRILKHKRDLFVHLQQRWKNLFEVSFDVLLYDLTSTYVEGEAEQNPKAKRGYSRDGRPDCKQVIVALVITPEGFPLAYEVMDGNTSDKTTLRGFLAKIEELYGKARRVWLMDRGIPTEAVLQEMRETERQMFYLVGTPKARVSKYEKQWLELPWQKVRDSVEVKLFSQDGELYVLAKSEGRQQKEIAIRRKKLARLLRKLRRMRKSLPSRDQLLLRMGAAKKEAGRAFGFVKIRVPGKNQEVTRETFTFHTDRKKLQEAQLRDGHYLLRTNLVAEDPAVLWDRYMQLTQIEAAFKCLKSELGIRPIYHQLEHCVEAHILVAFLAYCLSVTLKHRLQAHAPGLTPRAVLEKFASIQMLDVSFPTTDGRCLTMPRYTEPADDVALLLHQLKLTLPNQPPPRIAALTDEPLPPLKM
;
A
#
# COMPACT_ATOMS: atom_id res chain seq x y z
N MET A 1 9.07 16.77 43.61
CA MET A 1 8.52 16.85 42.25
C MET A 1 7.43 17.91 42.26
N PHE A 2 7.18 18.60 41.14
CA PHE A 2 6.16 19.63 41.04
C PHE A 2 5.56 19.64 39.63
N LEU A 3 4.30 20.06 39.51
CA LEU A 3 3.63 20.25 38.24
C LEU A 3 4.06 21.59 37.64
N ARG A 4 4.47 21.57 36.36
CA ARG A 4 4.83 22.77 35.62
C ARG A 4 3.94 22.95 34.43
N SER A 5 3.40 24.15 34.23
CA SER A 5 2.70 24.52 33.05
C SER A 5 3.55 25.37 32.12
N HIS A 6 3.50 25.11 30.84
CA HIS A 6 4.12 25.92 29.79
C HIS A 6 3.03 26.50 28.87
N ARG A 7 3.09 27.82 28.70
CA ARG A 7 2.19 28.51 27.76
C ARG A 7 2.89 28.65 26.42
N ARG A 8 2.21 28.29 25.34
CA ARG A 8 2.60 28.62 23.98
C ARG A 8 1.43 29.27 23.25
N VAL A 9 1.72 30.33 22.51
CA VAL A 9 0.74 30.95 21.61
C VAL A 9 1.02 30.42 20.22
N LYS A 10 0.03 29.73 19.62
CA LYS A 10 0.12 29.20 18.26
C LYS A 10 -1.18 29.60 17.55
N ASP A 11 -1.05 30.23 16.37
CA ASP A 11 -2.18 30.68 15.53
C ASP A 11 -3.18 31.57 16.29
N GLY A 12 -2.66 32.46 17.17
CA GLY A 12 -3.46 33.40 17.96
C GLY A 12 -4.21 32.76 19.14
N LYS A 13 -4.05 31.46 19.41
CA LYS A 13 -4.60 30.75 20.56
C LYS A 13 -3.53 30.39 21.56
N GLU A 14 -3.87 30.51 22.85
CA GLU A 14 -3.02 30.10 23.95
C GLU A 14 -3.21 28.60 24.19
N HIS A 15 -2.10 27.85 24.15
CA HIS A 15 -2.03 26.43 24.45
C HIS A 15 -1.25 26.24 25.75
N ARG A 16 -1.77 25.43 26.67
CA ARG A 16 -1.11 25.10 27.95
C ARG A 16 -0.71 23.63 27.96
N TYR A 17 0.59 23.43 28.17
CA TYR A 17 1.20 22.11 28.26
C TYR A 17 1.64 21.86 29.69
N TYR A 18 1.41 20.69 30.20
CA TYR A 18 1.71 20.32 31.58
C TYR A 18 2.79 19.24 31.62
N SER A 19 3.70 19.37 32.59
CA SER A 19 4.75 18.38 32.85
C SER A 19 4.98 18.23 34.35
N ILE A 20 5.35 17.03 34.77
CA ILE A 20 5.86 16.78 36.12
C ILE A 20 7.39 16.95 36.07
N GLU A 21 7.92 17.84 36.91
CA GLU A 21 9.35 18.15 36.97
C GLU A 21 9.91 17.89 38.37
N GLU A 22 11.16 17.50 38.43
CA GLU A 22 11.91 17.39 39.68
C GLU A 22 13.10 18.35 39.69
N SER A 23 13.42 18.89 40.87
CA SER A 23 14.65 19.65 41.06
C SER A 23 15.76 18.72 41.56
N ARG A 24 16.82 18.54 40.76
CA ARG A 24 18.00 17.75 41.13
C ARG A 24 19.18 18.66 41.43
N ARG A 25 19.81 18.46 42.57
CA ARG A 25 21.07 19.10 42.89
C ARG A 25 22.22 18.27 42.33
N LEU A 26 23.02 18.88 41.47
CA LEU A 26 24.24 18.26 40.94
C LEU A 26 25.38 18.31 41.95
N GLN A 27 26.40 17.48 41.76
CA GLN A 27 27.61 17.48 42.60
C GLN A 27 28.33 18.85 42.66
N SER A 28 28.12 19.68 41.61
CA SER A 28 28.60 21.07 41.54
C SER A 28 27.81 22.06 42.41
N GLY A 29 26.79 21.60 43.16
CA GLY A 29 25.90 22.47 43.96
C GLY A 29 24.79 23.14 43.16
N ARG A 30 24.83 23.09 41.83
CA ARG A 30 23.81 23.68 40.94
C ARG A 30 22.52 22.84 40.96
N VAL A 31 21.38 23.51 41.06
CA VAL A 31 20.08 22.87 40.95
C VAL A 31 19.63 22.90 39.48
N VAL A 32 19.33 21.73 38.94
CA VAL A 32 18.81 21.55 37.58
C VAL A 32 17.40 20.98 37.66
N GLN A 33 16.48 21.55 36.89
CA GLN A 33 15.13 21.02 36.76
C GLN A 33 15.12 19.95 35.65
N ARG A 34 14.62 18.78 35.98
CA ARG A 34 14.48 17.66 35.05
C ARG A 34 13.01 17.37 34.88
N ARG A 35 12.58 17.29 33.62
CA ARG A 35 11.24 16.81 33.30
C ARG A 35 11.18 15.30 33.53
N VAL A 36 10.30 14.89 34.44
CA VAL A 36 10.04 13.49 34.77
C VAL A 36 8.97 12.92 33.84
N LEU A 37 7.93 13.73 33.57
CA LEU A 37 6.79 13.30 32.74
C LEU A 37 6.19 14.52 32.03
N TYR A 38 5.89 14.36 30.76
CA TYR A 38 5.11 15.31 29.98
C TYR A 38 3.65 14.83 29.94
N LEU A 39 2.73 15.66 30.40
CA LEU A 39 1.31 15.33 30.51
C LEU A 39 0.49 15.75 29.29
N GLY A 40 1.10 16.47 28.35
CA GLY A 40 0.47 16.95 27.14
C GLY A 40 -0.28 18.26 27.29
N GLU A 41 -1.00 18.64 26.25
CA GLU A 41 -1.86 19.81 26.23
C GLU A 41 -3.22 19.48 26.83
N ILE A 42 -3.69 20.34 27.72
CA ILE A 42 -5.04 20.22 28.29
C ILE A 42 -5.84 21.45 27.84
N ASN A 43 -6.80 21.22 26.95
CA ASN A 43 -7.66 22.28 26.41
C ASN A 43 -8.96 22.49 27.21
N GLY A 44 -9.74 23.53 26.87
CA GLY A 44 -10.93 23.90 27.61
C GLY A 44 -12.03 22.84 27.66
N SER A 45 -12.17 21.97 26.65
CA SER A 45 -13.15 20.87 26.66
C SER A 45 -12.70 19.73 27.58
N GLN A 46 -11.42 19.49 27.68
CA GLN A 46 -10.84 18.54 28.64
C GLN A 46 -10.90 19.10 30.06
N GLN A 47 -10.75 20.42 30.27
CA GLN A 47 -10.97 21.06 31.56
C GLN A 47 -12.37 20.79 32.12
N ALA A 48 -13.37 20.82 31.27
CA ALA A 48 -14.75 20.52 31.70
C ALA A 48 -14.95 19.06 32.14
N ALA A 49 -14.20 18.13 31.52
CA ALA A 49 -14.20 16.71 31.89
C ALA A 49 -13.28 16.42 33.11
N TRP A 50 -12.30 17.26 33.35
CA TRP A 50 -11.25 17.08 34.35
C TRP A 50 -11.37 18.08 35.51
N ARG A 51 -12.51 18.37 36.01
CA ARG A 51 -12.68 19.15 37.26
C ARG A 51 -12.15 18.39 38.48
N LYS A 52 -10.97 17.79 38.37
CA LYS A 52 -10.37 16.95 39.39
C LYS A 52 -9.01 17.50 39.78
N THR A 53 -8.73 17.61 41.05
CA THR A 53 -7.40 17.85 41.58
C THR A 53 -6.68 16.53 41.81
N LEU A 54 -5.40 16.50 41.54
CA LEU A 54 -4.51 15.40 41.91
C LEU A 54 -3.90 15.68 43.27
N GLU A 55 -4.19 14.87 44.26
CA GLU A 55 -3.42 14.86 45.52
C GLU A 55 -2.25 13.91 45.34
N VAL A 56 -1.06 14.47 45.55
CA VAL A 56 0.21 13.78 45.34
C VAL A 56 0.88 13.57 46.71
N PHE A 57 1.22 12.33 47.00
CA PHE A 57 2.03 12.04 48.19
C PHE A 57 3.51 12.33 47.92
N ASP A 58 4.06 13.27 48.62
CA ASP A 58 5.50 13.58 48.59
C ASP A 58 6.22 12.76 49.68
N GLU A 59 6.99 11.75 49.26
CA GLU A 59 7.72 10.88 50.19
C GLU A 59 8.79 11.61 50.97
N GLN A 60 9.32 12.74 50.47
CA GLN A 60 10.31 13.54 51.16
C GLN A 60 9.72 14.41 52.28
N GLN A 61 8.46 14.85 52.06
CA GLN A 61 7.74 15.68 53.03
C GLN A 61 6.78 14.87 53.89
N GLN A 62 6.64 13.54 53.63
CA GLN A 62 5.69 12.65 54.31
C GLN A 62 4.28 13.22 54.38
N GLY A 63 3.88 13.97 53.36
CA GLY A 63 2.60 14.66 53.31
C GLY A 63 1.94 14.67 51.93
N TYR A 64 0.63 14.91 51.90
CA TYR A 64 -0.14 15.04 50.66
C TYR A 64 -0.17 16.50 50.23
N THR A 65 0.14 16.75 48.96
CA THR A 65 0.01 18.06 48.32
C THR A 65 -0.99 17.99 47.21
N THR A 66 -2.01 18.83 47.26
CA THR A 66 -3.03 18.92 46.20
C THR A 66 -2.49 19.74 45.05
N LEU A 67 -2.34 19.13 43.89
CA LEU A 67 -1.94 19.80 42.65
C LEU A 67 -3.16 20.06 41.79
N SER A 68 -3.48 21.35 41.59
CA SER A 68 -4.53 21.72 40.62
C SER A 68 -3.98 21.60 39.19
N LEU A 69 -4.67 20.86 38.34
CA LEU A 69 -4.30 20.71 36.92
C LEU A 69 -4.68 21.95 36.09
N PHE A 70 -5.51 22.88 36.60
CA PHE A 70 -6.21 23.84 35.77
C PHE A 70 -6.00 25.32 36.10
N ALA A 71 -5.46 25.67 37.23
CA ALA A 71 -5.19 27.07 37.57
C ALA A 71 -4.00 27.20 38.48
N GLU A 72 -3.01 28.04 38.12
CA GLU A 72 -1.86 28.34 38.94
C GLU A 72 -2.22 29.14 40.20
N ASP A 73 -3.39 29.86 40.21
CA ASP A 73 -3.73 30.84 41.24
C ASP A 73 -5.17 30.71 41.78
N ARG A 74 -5.90 29.62 41.48
CA ARG A 74 -7.26 29.46 42.03
C ARG A 74 -7.30 28.32 43.05
N PRO A 75 -7.64 28.58 44.28
CA PRO A 75 -8.05 27.53 45.21
C PRO A 75 -9.30 26.84 44.63
N VAL A 76 -9.21 25.54 44.42
CA VAL A 76 -10.37 24.74 43.97
C VAL A 76 -11.26 24.56 45.17
N PRO A 77 -12.55 24.97 45.13
CA PRO A 77 -13.45 24.74 46.23
C PRO A 77 -13.53 23.24 46.52
N ALA A 78 -13.36 22.86 47.79
CA ALA A 78 -13.37 21.44 48.20
C ALA A 78 -14.66 20.70 47.82
N GLU A 79 -15.74 21.42 47.58
CA GLU A 79 -17.05 20.89 47.22
C GLU A 79 -17.21 20.63 45.69
N ALA A 80 -16.28 21.12 44.86
CA ALA A 80 -16.44 21.07 43.39
C ALA A 80 -15.64 19.95 42.72
N VAL A 81 -14.87 19.11 43.45
CA VAL A 81 -13.87 18.27 42.84
C VAL A 81 -13.82 16.88 43.48
N ASP A 82 -14.04 15.87 42.66
CA ASP A 82 -13.55 14.54 42.96
C ASP A 82 -12.02 14.55 42.88
N SER A 83 -11.31 14.65 43.97
CA SER A 83 -9.86 14.55 44.05
C SER A 83 -9.45 13.08 44.13
N VAL A 84 -8.37 12.74 43.46
CA VAL A 84 -7.75 11.41 43.55
C VAL A 84 -6.30 11.58 43.98
N GLN A 85 -5.96 11.01 45.15
CA GLN A 85 -4.60 10.98 45.64
C GLN A 85 -3.78 9.90 44.93
N VAL A 86 -2.67 10.29 44.31
CA VAL A 86 -1.80 9.36 43.56
C VAL A 86 -0.41 9.27 44.15
N LYS A 87 0.18 8.09 44.12
CA LYS A 87 1.57 7.83 44.52
C LYS A 87 2.49 8.06 43.31
N LEU A 88 3.16 9.21 43.25
CA LEU A 88 4.03 9.56 42.12
C LEU A 88 5.25 8.64 41.98
N SER A 89 5.84 8.20 43.12
CA SER A 89 6.98 7.28 43.10
C SER A 89 6.66 5.91 42.48
N GLU A 90 5.41 5.50 42.53
CA GLU A 90 4.93 4.24 41.96
C GLU A 90 4.39 4.38 40.52
N MET A 91 4.64 5.50 39.86
CA MET A 91 4.26 5.73 38.46
C MET A 91 4.83 4.64 37.56
N LYS A 92 3.99 4.10 36.70
CA LYS A 92 4.38 3.09 35.71
C LYS A 92 4.02 3.56 34.29
N LEU A 93 4.98 3.44 33.37
CA LEU A 93 4.75 3.61 31.93
C LEU A 93 4.51 2.22 31.33
N ARG A 94 3.37 2.05 30.69
CA ARG A 94 2.96 0.76 30.10
C ARG A 94 2.59 0.93 28.65
N ARG A 95 2.69 -0.16 27.88
CA ARG A 95 2.14 -0.30 26.54
C ARG A 95 2.55 0.85 25.60
N ALA A 96 3.86 1.11 25.44
CA ALA A 96 4.34 1.98 24.38
C ALA A 96 4.00 1.35 23.02
N ARG A 97 3.20 2.04 22.19
CA ARG A 97 2.69 1.52 20.91
C ARG A 97 2.50 2.62 19.87
N PRO A 98 2.73 2.35 18.58
CA PRO A 98 2.50 3.31 17.51
C PRO A 98 1.03 3.79 17.52
N TYR A 99 0.87 5.10 17.52
CA TYR A 99 -0.43 5.78 17.49
C TYR A 99 -0.67 6.51 16.17
N GLY A 100 0.29 7.31 15.73
CA GLY A 100 0.08 8.25 14.64
C GLY A 100 -0.21 7.60 13.30
N ASN A 101 0.44 6.48 12.98
CA ASN A 101 0.16 5.74 11.75
C ASN A 101 -1.21 5.04 11.79
N CYS A 102 -1.61 4.50 12.95
CA CYS A 102 -2.94 3.93 13.16
C CYS A 102 -4.02 5.02 13.01
N TRP A 103 -3.82 6.16 13.66
CA TRP A 103 -4.70 7.31 13.55
C TRP A 103 -4.82 7.81 12.11
N LEU A 104 -3.70 7.93 11.37
CA LEU A 104 -3.74 8.33 9.96
C LEU A 104 -4.53 7.33 9.11
N GLY A 105 -4.39 6.03 9.37
CA GLY A 105 -5.19 4.99 8.70
C GLY A 105 -6.69 5.16 8.96
N CYS A 106 -7.09 5.37 10.21
CA CYS A 106 -8.48 5.64 10.59
C CYS A 106 -8.99 6.97 10.00
N GLU A 107 -8.12 7.98 9.90
CA GLU A 107 -8.49 9.27 9.30
C GLU A 107 -8.76 9.15 7.81
N LEU A 108 -7.93 8.40 7.07
CA LEU A 108 -8.15 8.10 5.66
C LEU A 108 -9.44 7.28 5.43
N TRP A 109 -9.75 6.36 6.35
CA TRP A 109 -11.00 5.59 6.36
C TRP A 109 -12.23 6.50 6.47
N ARG A 110 -12.21 7.45 7.41
CA ARG A 110 -13.26 8.45 7.59
C ARG A 110 -13.39 9.42 6.42
N GLN A 111 -12.27 9.85 5.82
CA GLN A 111 -12.29 10.72 4.64
C GLN A 111 -12.97 10.08 3.44
N LEU A 112 -12.86 8.77 3.29
CA LEU A 112 -13.59 8.01 2.28
C LEU A 112 -15.03 7.67 2.71
N GLU A 113 -15.47 8.13 3.89
CA GLU A 113 -16.80 7.84 4.49
C GLU A 113 -17.09 6.32 4.53
N LEU A 114 -16.04 5.52 4.70
CA LEU A 114 -16.18 4.07 4.77
C LEU A 114 -16.81 3.61 6.09
N ASP A 115 -16.65 4.38 7.17
CA ASP A 115 -17.34 4.17 8.44
C ASP A 115 -18.87 4.20 8.27
N GLY A 116 -19.42 5.27 7.71
CA GLY A 116 -20.84 5.42 7.44
C GLY A 116 -21.35 4.39 6.42
N PHE A 117 -20.59 4.14 5.35
CA PHE A 117 -20.95 3.14 4.33
C PHE A 117 -21.09 1.74 4.96
N TRP A 118 -20.10 1.29 5.71
CA TRP A 118 -20.11 -0.06 6.27
C TRP A 118 -21.05 -0.19 7.47
N GLU A 119 -21.29 0.88 8.25
CA GLU A 119 -22.33 0.85 9.30
C GLU A 119 -23.73 0.63 8.74
N GLN A 120 -24.02 1.15 7.55
CA GLN A 120 -25.29 0.93 6.87
C GLN A 120 -25.40 -0.48 6.25
N LYS A 121 -24.30 -1.03 5.76
CA LYS A 121 -24.29 -2.31 5.02
C LYS A 121 -24.12 -3.53 5.92
N LEU A 122 -23.41 -3.39 7.03
CA LEU A 122 -23.16 -4.48 7.96
C LEU A 122 -24.16 -4.39 9.12
N GLU A 123 -25.12 -5.27 9.11
CA GLU A 123 -26.19 -5.32 10.13
C GLU A 123 -25.58 -5.39 11.54
N ARG A 124 -26.17 -4.61 12.45
CA ARG A 124 -25.88 -4.71 13.87
C ARG A 124 -26.43 -6.03 14.37
N GLY A 125 -25.56 -6.96 14.75
CA GLY A 125 -25.93 -8.16 15.47
C GLY A 125 -26.32 -7.84 16.92
N ARG A 126 -26.63 -8.86 17.71
CA ARG A 126 -26.78 -8.74 19.17
C ARG A 126 -25.46 -8.49 19.90
N GLU A 127 -24.37 -8.40 19.17
CA GLU A 127 -23.00 -8.29 19.66
C GLU A 127 -22.68 -6.82 19.98
N GLU A 128 -21.94 -6.57 21.06
CA GLU A 128 -21.48 -5.24 21.47
C GLU A 128 -20.52 -4.60 20.45
N VAL A 129 -19.75 -5.43 19.71
CA VAL A 129 -18.76 -4.98 18.74
C VAL A 129 -19.38 -4.84 17.35
N ARG A 130 -19.20 -3.69 16.73
CA ARG A 130 -19.72 -3.40 15.38
C ARG A 130 -18.82 -4.02 14.30
N TRP A 131 -19.44 -4.70 13.34
CA TRP A 131 -18.72 -5.30 12.20
C TRP A 131 -17.92 -4.29 11.37
N ALA A 132 -18.41 -3.04 11.26
CA ALA A 132 -17.70 -1.96 10.61
C ALA A 132 -16.33 -1.68 11.28
N GLN A 133 -16.26 -1.71 12.62
CA GLN A 133 -15.03 -1.53 13.38
C GLN A 133 -14.05 -2.71 13.19
N VAL A 134 -14.59 -3.93 13.09
CA VAL A 134 -13.76 -5.11 12.78
C VAL A 134 -13.14 -4.99 11.39
N LEU A 135 -13.90 -4.51 10.40
CA LEU A 135 -13.39 -4.30 9.05
C LEU A 135 -12.38 -3.16 9.00
N GLU A 136 -12.63 -2.04 9.69
CA GLU A 136 -11.68 -0.93 9.80
C GLU A 136 -10.35 -1.42 10.40
N LEU A 137 -10.41 -2.21 11.48
CA LEU A 137 -9.23 -2.83 12.09
C LEU A 137 -8.44 -3.69 11.09
N LEU A 138 -9.13 -4.55 10.32
CA LEU A 138 -8.51 -5.41 9.29
C LEU A 138 -7.83 -4.59 8.20
N VAL A 139 -8.47 -3.53 7.72
CA VAL A 139 -7.96 -2.68 6.63
C VAL A 139 -6.80 -1.81 7.11
N VAL A 140 -6.90 -1.21 8.30
CA VAL A 140 -5.80 -0.41 8.87
C VAL A 140 -4.60 -1.28 9.18
N ASN A 141 -4.79 -2.48 9.72
CA ASN A 141 -3.70 -3.44 9.87
C ASN A 141 -3.05 -3.77 8.52
N ARG A 142 -3.85 -4.04 7.49
CA ARG A 142 -3.36 -4.33 6.14
C ARG A 142 -2.55 -3.19 5.54
N LEU A 143 -2.92 -1.95 5.83
CA LEU A 143 -2.21 -0.76 5.37
C LEU A 143 -0.85 -0.58 6.06
N ILE A 144 -0.77 -0.84 7.38
CA ILE A 144 0.38 -0.50 8.21
C ILE A 144 1.37 -1.66 8.32
N ASP A 145 0.87 -2.82 8.70
CA ASP A 145 1.67 -4.02 8.99
C ASP A 145 0.95 -5.27 8.46
N PRO A 146 0.95 -5.48 7.14
CA PRO A 146 0.20 -6.54 6.51
C PRO A 146 0.59 -7.92 7.05
N GLY A 147 -0.40 -8.66 7.51
CA GLY A 147 -0.24 -9.98 8.09
C GLY A 147 -1.51 -10.81 7.97
N SER A 148 -1.50 -12.01 8.57
CA SER A 148 -2.70 -12.81 8.69
C SER A 148 -3.60 -12.30 9.83
N GLU A 149 -4.88 -12.61 9.75
CA GLU A 149 -5.87 -12.34 10.80
C GLU A 149 -5.44 -12.97 12.14
N PHE A 150 -4.78 -14.12 12.08
CA PHE A 150 -4.22 -14.78 13.26
C PHE A 150 -3.08 -13.97 13.90
N ARG A 151 -2.18 -13.36 13.09
CA ARG A 151 -1.12 -12.48 13.59
C ARG A 151 -1.72 -11.19 14.17
N LEU A 152 -2.76 -10.63 13.54
CA LEU A 152 -3.50 -9.48 14.05
C LEU A 152 -4.06 -9.81 15.45
N HIS A 153 -4.80 -10.91 15.58
CA HIS A 153 -5.36 -11.40 16.83
C HIS A 153 -4.30 -11.64 17.92
N ARG A 154 -3.20 -12.31 17.60
CA ARG A 154 -2.20 -12.76 18.59
C ARG A 154 -1.21 -11.67 19.00
N GLN A 155 -0.96 -10.69 18.17
CA GLN A 155 0.16 -9.79 18.37
C GLN A 155 -0.15 -8.32 18.04
N TRP A 156 -0.59 -8.04 16.81
CA TRP A 156 -0.59 -6.67 16.31
C TRP A 156 -1.59 -5.77 17.03
N PHE A 157 -2.78 -6.26 17.38
CA PHE A 157 -3.79 -5.46 18.08
C PHE A 157 -3.24 -4.88 19.39
N ASP A 158 -2.63 -5.73 20.23
CA ASP A 158 -2.07 -5.31 21.52
C ASP A 158 -0.84 -4.39 21.38
N GLN A 159 -0.16 -4.46 20.23
CA GLN A 159 1.01 -3.64 19.89
C GLN A 159 0.63 -2.37 19.11
N SER A 160 -0.64 -2.08 18.93
CA SER A 160 -1.16 -0.93 18.23
C SER A 160 -2.05 -0.08 19.14
N ALA A 161 -2.35 1.14 18.73
CA ALA A 161 -3.27 2.02 19.46
C ALA A 161 -4.73 1.90 18.96
N MET A 162 -5.07 0.80 18.26
CA MET A 162 -6.41 0.63 17.68
C MET A 162 -7.51 0.49 18.73
N ASP A 163 -7.20 -0.04 19.92
CA ASP A 163 -8.12 -0.09 21.06
C ASP A 163 -8.62 1.31 21.45
N VAL A 164 -7.72 2.28 21.51
CA VAL A 164 -8.04 3.68 21.84
C VAL A 164 -8.75 4.37 20.68
N LEU A 165 -8.27 4.17 19.45
CA LEU A 165 -8.79 4.84 18.25
C LEU A 165 -10.22 4.40 17.90
N LEU A 166 -10.53 3.11 18.05
CA LEU A 166 -11.85 2.55 17.82
C LEU A 166 -12.76 2.63 19.06
N GLY A 167 -12.19 2.93 20.24
CA GLY A 167 -12.93 2.97 21.52
C GLY A 167 -13.47 1.60 21.93
N VAL A 168 -12.74 0.52 21.64
CA VAL A 168 -13.13 -0.87 21.86
C VAL A 168 -12.04 -1.66 22.57
N ASP A 169 -12.42 -2.75 23.18
CA ASP A 169 -11.49 -3.71 23.80
C ASP A 169 -11.03 -4.81 22.82
N PHE A 170 -10.34 -5.82 23.34
CA PHE A 170 -9.83 -6.95 22.55
C PHE A 170 -10.94 -7.75 21.83
N ALA A 171 -12.20 -7.61 22.22
CA ALA A 171 -13.30 -8.32 21.57
C ALA A 171 -13.38 -8.04 20.05
N VAL A 172 -12.97 -6.86 19.59
CA VAL A 172 -12.91 -6.51 18.16
C VAL A 172 -11.92 -7.38 17.39
N ALA A 173 -10.84 -7.81 18.03
CA ALA A 173 -9.74 -8.57 17.47
C ALA A 173 -9.83 -10.08 17.76
N GLU A 174 -10.96 -10.56 18.30
CA GLU A 174 -11.16 -12.01 18.47
C GLU A 174 -11.04 -12.75 17.14
N LYS A 175 -10.29 -13.87 17.15
CA LYS A 175 -9.97 -14.66 15.96
C LYS A 175 -11.20 -14.95 15.11
N ASP A 176 -12.23 -15.57 15.71
CA ASP A 176 -13.42 -15.98 14.97
C ASP A 176 -14.20 -14.80 14.41
N ARG A 177 -14.16 -13.67 15.09
CA ARG A 177 -14.79 -12.43 14.64
C ARG A 177 -14.11 -11.85 13.42
N LEU A 178 -12.78 -11.83 13.38
CA LEU A 178 -12.01 -11.39 12.22
C LEU A 178 -12.35 -12.23 10.98
N TYR A 179 -12.38 -13.56 11.10
CA TYR A 179 -12.73 -14.44 9.97
C TYR A 179 -14.21 -14.29 9.56
N ARG A 180 -15.15 -14.21 10.49
CA ARG A 180 -16.57 -13.99 10.19
C ARG A 180 -16.84 -12.65 9.54
N CYS A 181 -16.01 -11.62 9.79
CA CYS A 181 -16.11 -10.35 9.09
C CYS A 181 -15.88 -10.52 7.59
N LEU A 182 -14.90 -11.36 7.20
CA LEU A 182 -14.62 -11.65 5.80
C LEU A 182 -15.82 -12.25 5.07
N ASP A 183 -16.61 -13.10 5.73
CA ASP A 183 -17.79 -13.74 5.14
C ASP A 183 -18.92 -12.74 4.82
N ARG A 184 -18.91 -11.55 5.46
CA ARG A 184 -19.99 -10.57 5.37
C ARG A 184 -19.78 -9.49 4.31
N ILE A 185 -18.54 -9.21 3.91
CA ILE A 185 -18.21 -8.01 3.13
C ILE A 185 -18.42 -8.15 1.63
N LEU A 186 -18.24 -9.35 1.06
CA LEU A 186 -18.23 -9.55 -0.40
C LEU A 186 -19.54 -9.19 -1.10
N LYS A 187 -20.68 -9.42 -0.46
CA LYS A 187 -22.01 -9.14 -1.04
C LYS A 187 -22.21 -7.63 -1.32
N HIS A 188 -21.44 -6.77 -0.69
CA HIS A 188 -21.51 -5.32 -0.82
C HIS A 188 -20.45 -4.74 -1.76
N LYS A 189 -19.65 -5.59 -2.42
CA LYS A 189 -18.53 -5.19 -3.30
C LYS A 189 -18.97 -4.22 -4.40
N ARG A 190 -20.13 -4.44 -5.00
CA ARG A 190 -20.67 -3.60 -6.06
C ARG A 190 -21.02 -2.18 -5.56
N ASP A 191 -21.73 -2.10 -4.46
CA ASP A 191 -22.13 -0.83 -3.85
C ASP A 191 -20.90 -0.04 -3.39
N LEU A 192 -19.89 -0.75 -2.87
CA LEU A 192 -18.62 -0.16 -2.46
C LEU A 192 -17.91 0.53 -3.64
N PHE A 193 -17.88 -0.09 -4.82
CA PHE A 193 -17.25 0.52 -6.00
C PHE A 193 -17.95 1.82 -6.40
N VAL A 194 -19.27 1.85 -6.38
CA VAL A 194 -20.05 3.05 -6.68
C VAL A 194 -19.79 4.14 -5.63
N HIS A 195 -19.78 3.78 -4.34
CA HIS A 195 -19.47 4.69 -3.24
C HIS A 195 -18.09 5.33 -3.39
N LEU A 196 -17.06 4.53 -3.62
CA LEU A 196 -15.67 5.00 -3.77
C LEU A 196 -15.51 5.93 -4.99
N GLN A 197 -16.14 5.60 -6.12
CA GLN A 197 -16.13 6.48 -7.29
C GLN A 197 -16.70 7.85 -6.96
N GLN A 198 -17.85 7.89 -6.28
CA GLN A 198 -18.47 9.15 -5.87
C GLN A 198 -17.59 9.94 -4.90
N ARG A 199 -16.96 9.25 -3.96
CA ARG A 199 -16.04 9.90 -3.00
C ARG A 199 -14.84 10.52 -3.68
N TRP A 200 -14.17 9.83 -4.61
CA TRP A 200 -13.02 10.39 -5.33
C TRP A 200 -13.42 11.53 -6.26
N LYS A 201 -14.60 11.46 -6.86
CA LYS A 201 -15.13 12.58 -7.63
C LYS A 201 -15.34 13.83 -6.75
N ASN A 202 -15.90 13.64 -5.56
CA ASN A 202 -16.17 14.74 -4.62
C ASN A 202 -14.90 15.30 -3.98
N LEU A 203 -13.94 14.46 -3.62
CA LEU A 203 -12.72 14.86 -2.90
C LEU A 203 -11.63 15.43 -3.82
N PHE A 204 -11.52 14.94 -5.04
CA PHE A 204 -10.37 15.17 -5.91
C PHE A 204 -10.74 15.53 -7.35
N GLU A 205 -12.03 15.68 -7.66
CA GLU A 205 -12.54 15.97 -9.00
C GLU A 205 -12.04 14.98 -10.07
N VAL A 206 -11.88 13.70 -9.68
CA VAL A 206 -11.32 12.65 -10.55
C VAL A 206 -12.22 12.45 -11.76
N SER A 207 -11.63 12.51 -12.96
CA SER A 207 -12.30 12.10 -14.20
C SER A 207 -12.18 10.59 -14.41
N PHE A 208 -13.21 9.99 -15.00
CA PHE A 208 -13.27 8.57 -15.35
C PHE A 208 -13.33 8.35 -16.87
N ASP A 209 -12.86 9.31 -17.64
CA ASP A 209 -12.84 9.26 -19.10
C ASP A 209 -11.70 8.40 -19.64
N VAL A 210 -10.62 8.28 -18.87
CA VAL A 210 -9.46 7.44 -19.19
C VAL A 210 -9.33 6.35 -18.13
N LEU A 211 -9.28 5.08 -18.56
CA LEU A 211 -9.20 3.93 -17.68
C LEU A 211 -8.04 3.02 -18.07
N LEU A 212 -7.30 2.57 -17.08
CA LEU A 212 -6.20 1.63 -17.22
C LEU A 212 -6.68 0.25 -16.80
N TYR A 213 -6.45 -0.75 -17.63
CA TYR A 213 -6.81 -2.14 -17.36
C TYR A 213 -5.61 -3.06 -17.50
N ASP A 214 -5.38 -3.87 -16.49
CA ASP A 214 -4.36 -4.93 -16.51
C ASP A 214 -4.70 -6.06 -15.53
N LEU A 215 -3.97 -7.18 -15.65
CA LEU A 215 -4.15 -8.38 -14.84
C LEU A 215 -2.86 -8.75 -14.11
N THR A 216 -3.06 -9.30 -12.92
CA THR A 216 -1.95 -9.91 -12.19
C THR A 216 -2.37 -11.24 -11.57
N SER A 217 -1.41 -12.09 -11.21
CA SER A 217 -1.67 -13.31 -10.43
C SER A 217 -1.32 -13.07 -8.98
N THR A 218 -2.00 -13.78 -8.08
CA THR A 218 -1.60 -13.93 -6.68
C THR A 218 -1.74 -15.40 -6.31
N TYR A 219 -0.77 -15.94 -5.55
CA TYR A 219 -0.72 -17.36 -5.24
C TYR A 219 -1.28 -17.68 -3.85
N VAL A 220 -1.81 -18.89 -3.75
CA VAL A 220 -2.36 -19.45 -2.52
C VAL A 220 -1.34 -20.45 -1.95
N GLU A 221 -1.02 -20.35 -0.68
CA GLU A 221 -0.27 -21.38 0.05
C GLU A 221 -1.24 -22.44 0.58
N GLY A 222 -0.95 -23.69 0.30
CA GLY A 222 -1.83 -24.83 0.57
C GLY A 222 -2.54 -25.36 -0.67
N GLU A 223 -3.39 -26.35 -0.49
CA GLU A 223 -4.01 -27.07 -1.62
C GLU A 223 -5.21 -26.36 -2.22
N ALA A 224 -5.92 -25.53 -1.47
CA ALA A 224 -7.12 -24.80 -1.90
C ALA A 224 -8.09 -25.66 -2.73
N GLU A 225 -8.38 -26.89 -2.28
CA GLU A 225 -9.22 -27.84 -3.02
C GLU A 225 -10.65 -27.36 -3.20
N GLN A 226 -11.18 -26.66 -2.18
CA GLN A 226 -12.54 -26.13 -2.17
C GLN A 226 -12.65 -24.75 -2.88
N ASN A 227 -11.60 -24.30 -3.54
CA ASN A 227 -11.62 -23.08 -4.32
C ASN A 227 -11.53 -23.39 -5.82
N PRO A 228 -12.64 -23.36 -6.56
CA PRO A 228 -12.65 -23.67 -7.99
C PRO A 228 -11.85 -22.68 -8.84
N LYS A 229 -11.63 -21.45 -8.34
CA LYS A 229 -10.81 -20.44 -9.01
C LYS A 229 -9.31 -20.65 -8.80
N ALA A 230 -8.90 -21.34 -7.74
CA ALA A 230 -7.50 -21.61 -7.45
C ALA A 230 -6.95 -22.69 -8.39
N LYS A 231 -6.29 -22.28 -9.46
CA LYS A 231 -5.75 -23.15 -10.51
C LYS A 231 -4.27 -22.89 -10.76
N ARG A 232 -3.55 -23.90 -11.23
CA ARG A 232 -2.17 -23.71 -11.70
C ARG A 232 -2.19 -23.05 -13.07
N GLY A 233 -1.35 -22.01 -13.25
CA GLY A 233 -1.28 -21.24 -14.47
C GLY A 233 0.07 -20.57 -14.64
N TYR A 234 0.16 -19.57 -15.51
CA TYR A 234 1.38 -18.79 -15.67
C TYR A 234 1.59 -17.90 -14.44
N SER A 235 2.53 -18.30 -13.59
CA SER A 235 2.84 -17.55 -12.37
C SER A 235 3.72 -16.33 -12.65
N ARG A 236 3.13 -15.13 -12.54
CA ARG A 236 3.88 -13.87 -12.59
C ARG A 236 4.75 -13.65 -11.34
N ASP A 237 4.49 -14.42 -10.29
CA ASP A 237 5.22 -14.37 -9.01
C ASP A 237 6.38 -15.35 -8.92
N GLY A 238 6.58 -16.17 -9.97
CA GLY A 238 7.65 -17.16 -10.02
C GLY A 238 7.41 -18.38 -9.11
N ARG A 239 6.16 -18.63 -8.69
CA ARG A 239 5.70 -19.77 -7.87
C ARG A 239 4.82 -20.73 -8.69
N PRO A 240 5.40 -21.48 -9.66
CA PRO A 240 4.65 -22.44 -10.47
C PRO A 240 4.19 -23.65 -9.67
N ASP A 241 4.75 -23.86 -8.49
CA ASP A 241 4.42 -24.89 -7.50
C ASP A 241 3.06 -24.65 -6.81
N CYS A 242 2.64 -23.38 -6.68
CA CYS A 242 1.40 -22.99 -6.02
C CYS A 242 0.24 -22.82 -7.00
N LYS A 243 -0.99 -23.11 -6.54
CA LYS A 243 -2.19 -22.61 -7.19
C LYS A 243 -2.28 -21.09 -7.06
N GLN A 244 -2.96 -20.45 -7.99
CA GLN A 244 -3.11 -19.00 -8.03
C GLN A 244 -4.51 -18.60 -8.46
N VAL A 245 -4.85 -17.34 -8.22
CA VAL A 245 -6.00 -16.66 -8.84
C VAL A 245 -5.49 -15.47 -9.63
N ILE A 246 -6.24 -15.05 -10.64
CA ILE A 246 -5.96 -13.85 -11.41
C ILE A 246 -6.79 -12.70 -10.87
N VAL A 247 -6.18 -11.55 -10.67
CA VAL A 247 -6.83 -10.30 -10.28
C VAL A 247 -6.77 -9.35 -11.46
N ALA A 248 -7.92 -9.04 -12.03
CA ALA A 248 -8.09 -7.97 -13.01
C ALA A 248 -8.40 -6.67 -12.27
N LEU A 249 -7.78 -5.58 -12.65
CA LEU A 249 -7.91 -4.29 -11.99
C LEU A 249 -8.16 -3.19 -13.03
N VAL A 250 -9.08 -2.27 -12.71
CA VAL A 250 -9.27 -1.02 -13.44
C VAL A 250 -8.98 0.15 -12.52
N ILE A 251 -8.13 1.04 -12.98
CA ILE A 251 -7.78 2.28 -12.25
C ILE A 251 -7.86 3.50 -13.17
N THR A 252 -7.90 4.69 -12.58
CA THR A 252 -7.70 5.96 -13.31
C THR A 252 -6.21 6.24 -13.52
N PRO A 253 -5.84 7.23 -14.36
CA PRO A 253 -4.46 7.68 -14.52
C PRO A 253 -3.76 8.10 -13.23
N GLU A 254 -4.51 8.63 -12.27
CA GLU A 254 -4.01 9.03 -10.96
C GLU A 254 -3.79 7.82 -10.02
N GLY A 255 -4.33 6.66 -10.38
CA GLY A 255 -4.19 5.42 -9.65
C GLY A 255 -5.40 5.03 -8.81
N PHE A 256 -6.51 5.76 -8.87
CA PHE A 256 -7.73 5.42 -8.13
C PHE A 256 -8.40 4.17 -8.71
N PRO A 257 -8.62 3.12 -7.89
CA PRO A 257 -9.20 1.87 -8.38
C PRO A 257 -10.73 1.97 -8.47
N LEU A 258 -11.27 1.69 -9.67
CA LEU A 258 -12.72 1.66 -9.86
C LEU A 258 -13.33 0.31 -9.54
N ALA A 259 -12.69 -0.74 -10.02
CA ALA A 259 -13.19 -2.10 -9.86
C ALA A 259 -12.07 -3.12 -9.97
N TYR A 260 -12.27 -4.26 -9.36
CA TYR A 260 -11.45 -5.45 -9.58
C TYR A 260 -12.33 -6.70 -9.71
N GLU A 261 -11.75 -7.74 -10.33
CA GLU A 261 -12.39 -9.05 -10.44
C GLU A 261 -11.38 -10.15 -10.15
N VAL A 262 -11.84 -11.20 -9.48
CA VAL A 262 -11.05 -12.41 -9.21
C VAL A 262 -11.49 -13.51 -10.16
N MET A 263 -10.54 -14.00 -10.95
CA MET A 263 -10.74 -14.97 -12.00
C MET A 263 -9.93 -16.24 -11.72
N ASP A 264 -10.26 -17.29 -12.45
CA ASP A 264 -9.55 -18.57 -12.43
C ASP A 264 -8.04 -18.38 -12.66
N GLY A 265 -7.22 -19.08 -11.90
CA GLY A 265 -5.76 -18.93 -11.94
C GLY A 265 -5.09 -19.30 -13.27
N ASN A 266 -5.79 -20.01 -14.14
CA ASN A 266 -5.35 -20.34 -15.50
C ASN A 266 -6.00 -19.46 -16.58
N THR A 267 -6.73 -18.41 -16.21
CA THR A 267 -7.38 -17.49 -17.14
C THR A 267 -6.34 -16.81 -18.02
N SER A 268 -6.61 -16.79 -19.34
CA SER A 268 -5.79 -16.07 -20.29
C SER A 268 -6.17 -14.59 -20.34
N ASP A 269 -5.18 -13.72 -20.40
CA ASP A 269 -5.38 -12.26 -20.49
C ASP A 269 -6.33 -11.88 -21.65
N LYS A 270 -6.31 -12.65 -22.71
CA LYS A 270 -7.09 -12.40 -23.94
C LYS A 270 -8.60 -12.59 -23.81
N THR A 271 -9.07 -13.33 -22.80
CA THR A 271 -10.49 -13.70 -22.66
C THR A 271 -11.25 -12.81 -21.68
N THR A 272 -10.57 -11.96 -20.94
CA THR A 272 -11.11 -11.25 -19.78
C THR A 272 -11.74 -9.89 -20.12
N LEU A 273 -11.22 -9.22 -21.13
CA LEU A 273 -11.53 -7.80 -21.41
C LEU A 273 -13.02 -7.57 -21.70
N ARG A 274 -13.64 -8.39 -22.58
CA ARG A 274 -15.05 -8.22 -22.96
C ARG A 274 -16.00 -8.23 -21.76
N GLY A 275 -15.86 -9.22 -20.88
CA GLY A 275 -16.67 -9.31 -19.65
C GLY A 275 -16.45 -8.13 -18.72
N PHE A 276 -15.22 -7.65 -18.65
CA PHE A 276 -14.89 -6.52 -17.78
C PHE A 276 -15.44 -5.18 -18.33
N LEU A 277 -15.37 -4.95 -19.63
CA LEU A 277 -15.98 -3.78 -20.28
C LEU A 277 -17.49 -3.72 -19.99
N ALA A 278 -18.20 -4.84 -20.16
CA ALA A 278 -19.62 -4.93 -19.86
C ALA A 278 -19.92 -4.62 -18.39
N LYS A 279 -19.10 -5.11 -17.46
CA LYS A 279 -19.23 -4.83 -16.03
C LYS A 279 -19.04 -3.36 -15.69
N ILE A 280 -18.05 -2.69 -16.26
CA ILE A 280 -17.83 -1.25 -16.06
C ILE A 280 -19.00 -0.43 -16.60
N GLU A 281 -19.56 -0.81 -17.76
CA GLU A 281 -20.77 -0.16 -18.27
C GLU A 281 -22.00 -0.40 -17.40
N GLU A 282 -22.13 -1.59 -16.82
CA GLU A 282 -23.21 -1.92 -15.89
C GLU A 282 -23.12 -1.11 -14.60
N LEU A 283 -21.90 -0.96 -14.05
CA LEU A 283 -21.67 -0.26 -12.79
C LEU A 283 -21.77 1.27 -12.91
N TYR A 284 -21.27 1.81 -14.01
CA TYR A 284 -21.02 3.26 -14.15
C TYR A 284 -21.70 3.88 -15.37
N GLY A 285 -22.56 3.13 -16.03
CA GLY A 285 -23.25 3.56 -17.23
C GLY A 285 -22.36 3.63 -18.49
N LYS A 286 -23.01 3.81 -19.63
CA LYS A 286 -22.34 4.04 -20.90
C LYS A 286 -21.76 5.45 -20.93
N ALA A 287 -20.49 5.59 -21.22
CA ALA A 287 -19.81 6.86 -21.38
C ALA A 287 -18.69 6.73 -22.42
N ARG A 288 -18.29 7.86 -22.99
CA ARG A 288 -17.11 7.91 -23.84
C ARG A 288 -15.87 7.67 -22.97
N ARG A 289 -15.20 6.53 -23.14
CA ARG A 289 -14.03 6.15 -22.36
C ARG A 289 -12.88 5.74 -23.25
N VAL A 290 -11.67 6.09 -22.81
CA VAL A 290 -10.40 5.66 -23.41
C VAL A 290 -9.79 4.57 -22.55
N TRP A 291 -9.62 3.38 -23.11
CA TRP A 291 -9.05 2.23 -22.41
C TRP A 291 -7.56 2.10 -22.73
N LEU A 292 -6.73 2.25 -21.73
CA LEU A 292 -5.29 2.03 -21.82
C LEU A 292 -4.98 0.60 -21.40
N MET A 293 -4.29 -0.16 -22.26
CA MET A 293 -4.03 -1.58 -22.04
C MET A 293 -2.63 -1.96 -22.50
N ASP A 294 -2.00 -2.92 -21.80
CA ASP A 294 -0.72 -3.46 -22.27
C ASP A 294 -0.94 -4.45 -23.41
N ARG A 295 0.13 -4.71 -24.13
CA ARG A 295 0.15 -5.68 -25.25
C ARG A 295 -0.25 -7.07 -24.77
N GLY A 296 -1.10 -7.71 -25.55
CA GLY A 296 -1.51 -9.10 -25.31
C GLY A 296 -2.83 -9.25 -24.54
N ILE A 297 -3.36 -8.17 -23.97
CA ILE A 297 -4.68 -8.17 -23.32
C ILE A 297 -5.80 -8.21 -24.37
N PRO A 298 -5.94 -7.25 -25.32
CA PRO A 298 -7.02 -7.28 -26.29
C PRO A 298 -6.74 -8.24 -27.43
N THR A 299 -7.79 -8.92 -27.86
CA THR A 299 -7.81 -9.66 -29.14
C THR A 299 -8.22 -8.74 -30.28
N GLU A 300 -7.88 -9.10 -31.51
CA GLU A 300 -8.34 -8.33 -32.69
C GLU A 300 -9.87 -8.23 -32.73
N ALA A 301 -10.58 -9.31 -32.38
CA ALA A 301 -12.06 -9.32 -32.35
C ALA A 301 -12.61 -8.28 -31.35
N VAL A 302 -12.04 -8.18 -30.14
CA VAL A 302 -12.49 -7.19 -29.14
C VAL A 302 -12.17 -5.77 -29.61
N LEU A 303 -10.98 -5.53 -30.20
CA LEU A 303 -10.64 -4.21 -30.74
C LEU A 303 -11.56 -3.83 -31.91
N GLN A 304 -11.96 -4.79 -32.75
CA GLN A 304 -12.92 -4.56 -33.81
C GLN A 304 -14.29 -4.23 -33.26
N GLU A 305 -14.78 -4.96 -32.26
CA GLU A 305 -16.03 -4.63 -31.56
C GLU A 305 -16.02 -3.22 -30.96
N MET A 306 -14.91 -2.80 -30.36
CA MET A 306 -14.76 -1.45 -29.80
C MET A 306 -14.82 -0.36 -30.89
N ARG A 307 -14.36 -0.65 -32.12
CA ARG A 307 -14.44 0.27 -33.26
C ARG A 307 -15.84 0.33 -33.89
N GLU A 308 -16.49 -0.81 -34.02
CA GLU A 308 -17.76 -0.95 -34.74
C GLU A 308 -18.98 -0.60 -33.89
N THR A 309 -18.80 -0.54 -32.59
CA THR A 309 -19.91 -0.28 -31.67
C THR A 309 -20.26 1.21 -31.68
N GLU A 310 -21.56 1.56 -31.73
CA GLU A 310 -22.08 2.91 -31.47
C GLU A 310 -21.71 3.48 -30.10
N ARG A 311 -21.00 2.70 -29.29
CA ARG A 311 -20.69 2.92 -27.88
C ARG A 311 -19.54 3.89 -27.61
N GLN A 312 -18.93 4.50 -28.63
CA GLN A 312 -17.81 5.44 -28.47
C GLN A 312 -16.70 4.96 -27.51
N MET A 313 -16.32 3.67 -27.63
CA MET A 313 -15.22 3.11 -26.87
C MET A 313 -13.90 3.35 -27.61
N PHE A 314 -13.01 4.06 -26.97
CA PHE A 314 -11.66 4.31 -27.49
C PHE A 314 -10.64 3.44 -26.77
N TYR A 315 -9.54 3.17 -27.44
CA TYR A 315 -8.44 2.43 -26.83
C TYR A 315 -7.07 2.97 -27.23
N LEU A 316 -6.10 2.73 -26.39
CA LEU A 316 -4.67 2.88 -26.68
C LEU A 316 -3.95 1.64 -26.15
N VAL A 317 -3.34 0.88 -27.04
CA VAL A 317 -2.80 -0.45 -26.74
C VAL A 317 -1.35 -0.57 -27.15
N GLY A 318 -0.51 -1.13 -26.29
CA GLY A 318 0.82 -1.58 -26.68
C GLY A 318 0.74 -2.72 -27.70
N THR A 319 1.57 -2.67 -28.72
CA THR A 319 1.61 -3.69 -29.79
C THR A 319 2.95 -4.43 -29.78
N PRO A 320 2.96 -5.75 -30.06
CA PRO A 320 4.22 -6.51 -30.15
C PRO A 320 5.18 -5.93 -31.20
N LYS A 321 6.46 -5.80 -30.86
CA LYS A 321 7.51 -5.30 -31.79
C LYS A 321 7.62 -6.08 -33.09
N ALA A 322 7.15 -7.32 -33.14
CA ALA A 322 7.13 -8.12 -34.38
C ALA A 322 6.22 -7.51 -35.47
N ARG A 323 5.19 -6.74 -35.09
CA ARG A 323 4.35 -6.01 -36.04
C ARG A 323 5.05 -4.79 -36.65
N VAL A 324 6.07 -4.24 -36.03
CA VAL A 324 6.88 -3.13 -36.60
C VAL A 324 7.47 -3.57 -37.94
N SER A 325 7.96 -4.80 -38.03
CA SER A 325 8.52 -5.33 -39.28
C SER A 325 7.49 -5.49 -40.42
N LYS A 326 6.19 -5.67 -40.10
CA LYS A 326 5.13 -5.76 -41.11
C LYS A 326 4.96 -4.44 -41.87
N TYR A 327 5.19 -3.32 -41.20
CA TYR A 327 5.05 -1.97 -41.75
C TYR A 327 6.38 -1.24 -41.92
N GLU A 328 7.52 -1.96 -41.90
CA GLU A 328 8.87 -1.37 -41.87
C GLU A 328 9.11 -0.43 -43.06
N LYS A 329 8.64 -0.77 -44.26
CA LYS A 329 8.78 0.06 -45.46
C LYS A 329 8.04 1.40 -45.30
N GLN A 330 6.83 1.38 -44.75
CA GLN A 330 6.00 2.57 -44.52
C GLN A 330 6.59 3.49 -43.43
N TRP A 331 7.16 2.89 -42.36
CA TRP A 331 7.82 3.66 -41.31
C TRP A 331 9.10 4.36 -41.75
N LEU A 332 9.83 3.81 -42.74
CA LEU A 332 11.07 4.41 -43.22
C LEU A 332 10.84 5.77 -43.92
N GLU A 333 9.71 5.91 -44.61
CA GLU A 333 9.39 7.10 -45.39
C GLU A 333 8.83 8.26 -44.56
N LEU A 334 8.34 7.97 -43.33
CA LEU A 334 7.72 8.95 -42.47
C LEU A 334 8.76 9.74 -41.66
N PRO A 335 8.58 11.06 -41.45
CA PRO A 335 9.45 11.86 -40.60
C PRO A 335 9.23 11.54 -39.12
N TRP A 336 10.30 11.72 -38.33
CA TRP A 336 10.19 11.74 -36.88
C TRP A 336 9.66 13.10 -36.42
N GLN A 337 8.67 13.06 -35.51
CA GLN A 337 8.13 14.25 -34.83
C GLN A 337 8.57 14.22 -33.37
N LYS A 338 9.20 15.27 -32.89
CA LYS A 338 9.58 15.40 -31.48
C LYS A 338 8.35 15.75 -30.65
N VAL A 339 8.00 14.92 -29.68
CA VAL A 339 6.84 15.11 -28.79
C VAL A 339 7.26 15.46 -27.36
N ARG A 340 8.47 15.06 -26.95
CA ARG A 340 9.14 15.41 -25.68
C ARG A 340 10.64 15.49 -25.93
N ASP A 341 11.41 16.01 -24.97
CA ASP A 341 12.87 16.17 -25.14
C ASP A 341 13.61 14.89 -25.47
N SER A 342 13.15 13.75 -24.95
CA SER A 342 13.77 12.43 -25.18
C SER A 342 12.87 11.45 -25.93
N VAL A 343 11.78 11.94 -26.57
CA VAL A 343 10.81 11.09 -27.26
C VAL A 343 10.44 11.66 -28.61
N GLU A 344 10.62 10.82 -29.62
CA GLU A 344 10.20 11.07 -31.00
C GLU A 344 9.18 10.03 -31.42
N VAL A 345 8.22 10.42 -32.27
CA VAL A 345 7.19 9.53 -32.81
C VAL A 345 7.09 9.60 -34.31
N LYS A 346 6.61 8.51 -34.92
CA LYS A 346 6.12 8.46 -36.29
C LYS A 346 4.66 7.99 -36.26
N LEU A 347 3.83 8.60 -37.08
CA LEU A 347 2.41 8.29 -37.15
C LEU A 347 2.08 7.62 -38.48
N PHE A 348 1.23 6.61 -38.42
CA PHE A 348 0.75 5.90 -39.58
C PHE A 348 -0.71 5.49 -39.38
N SER A 349 -1.60 5.94 -40.25
CA SER A 349 -3.03 5.61 -40.20
C SER A 349 -3.34 4.45 -41.16
N GLN A 350 -4.04 3.44 -40.66
CA GLN A 350 -4.53 2.33 -41.47
C GLN A 350 -5.80 1.73 -40.88
N ASP A 351 -6.75 1.40 -41.72
CA ASP A 351 -7.99 0.67 -41.36
C ASP A 351 -8.78 1.33 -40.20
N GLY A 352 -8.83 2.66 -40.17
CA GLY A 352 -9.50 3.43 -39.10
C GLY A 352 -8.75 3.48 -37.78
N GLU A 353 -7.50 3.06 -37.77
CA GLU A 353 -6.60 3.13 -36.59
C GLU A 353 -5.38 3.98 -36.87
N LEU A 354 -4.87 4.58 -35.80
CA LEU A 354 -3.59 5.27 -35.77
C LEU A 354 -2.54 4.40 -35.12
N TYR A 355 -1.47 4.12 -35.82
CA TYR A 355 -0.28 3.48 -35.28
C TYR A 355 0.76 4.54 -34.92
N VAL A 356 1.28 4.47 -33.71
CA VAL A 356 2.29 5.40 -33.18
C VAL A 356 3.55 4.60 -32.89
N LEU A 357 4.60 4.79 -33.71
CA LEU A 357 5.93 4.27 -33.41
C LEU A 357 6.69 5.32 -32.60
N ALA A 358 6.82 5.10 -31.32
CA ALA A 358 7.57 5.98 -30.43
C ALA A 358 8.98 5.45 -30.17
N LYS A 359 9.96 6.35 -30.10
CA LYS A 359 11.35 6.09 -29.73
C LYS A 359 11.69 6.90 -28.48
N SER A 360 12.10 6.21 -27.42
CA SER A 360 12.48 6.80 -26.14
C SER A 360 13.95 6.51 -25.83
N GLU A 361 14.76 7.55 -25.61
CA GLU A 361 16.18 7.42 -25.30
C GLU A 361 16.41 6.69 -23.96
N GLY A 362 15.66 7.04 -22.91
CA GLY A 362 15.78 6.38 -21.60
C GLY A 362 15.50 4.88 -21.68
N ARG A 363 14.51 4.46 -22.49
CA ARG A 363 14.23 3.05 -22.73
C ARG A 363 15.32 2.39 -23.55
N GLN A 364 15.85 3.05 -24.55
CA GLN A 364 16.94 2.57 -25.38
C GLN A 364 18.17 2.26 -24.52
N GLN A 365 18.58 3.17 -23.67
CA GLN A 365 19.70 2.99 -22.75
C GLN A 365 19.47 1.81 -21.80
N LYS A 366 18.26 1.70 -21.24
CA LYS A 366 17.85 0.60 -20.35
C LYS A 366 17.90 -0.77 -21.07
N GLU A 367 17.37 -0.86 -22.29
CA GLU A 367 17.36 -2.10 -23.07
C GLU A 367 18.78 -2.52 -23.46
N ILE A 368 19.64 -1.57 -23.84
CA ILE A 368 21.07 -1.80 -24.13
C ILE A 368 21.78 -2.32 -22.87
N ALA A 369 21.59 -1.67 -21.72
CA ALA A 369 22.23 -2.06 -20.48
C ALA A 369 21.81 -3.48 -20.03
N ILE A 370 20.50 -3.79 -20.06
CA ILE A 370 19.98 -5.12 -19.74
C ILE A 370 20.57 -6.18 -20.68
N ARG A 371 20.58 -5.91 -21.98
CA ARG A 371 21.13 -6.84 -22.98
C ARG A 371 22.62 -7.08 -22.77
N ARG A 372 23.42 -6.02 -22.58
CA ARG A 372 24.85 -6.11 -22.28
C ARG A 372 25.10 -6.95 -21.03
N LYS A 373 24.38 -6.70 -19.94
CA LYS A 373 24.50 -7.46 -18.68
C LYS A 373 24.18 -8.94 -18.86
N LYS A 374 23.07 -9.28 -19.54
CA LYS A 374 22.67 -10.67 -19.79
C LYS A 374 23.63 -11.39 -20.75
N LEU A 375 24.08 -10.74 -21.82
CA LEU A 375 25.01 -11.29 -22.77
C LEU A 375 26.39 -11.55 -22.13
N ALA A 376 26.91 -10.59 -21.37
CA ALA A 376 28.17 -10.76 -20.64
C ALA A 376 28.11 -11.92 -19.65
N ARG A 377 26.99 -12.09 -18.94
CA ARG A 377 26.77 -13.20 -18.01
C ARG A 377 26.72 -14.54 -18.73
N LEU A 378 26.00 -14.62 -19.86
CA LEU A 378 25.97 -15.81 -20.73
C LEU A 378 27.37 -16.19 -21.22
N LEU A 379 28.08 -15.25 -21.83
CA LEU A 379 29.44 -15.50 -22.37
C LEU A 379 30.39 -15.95 -21.25
N ARG A 380 30.30 -15.41 -20.06
CA ARG A 380 31.09 -15.85 -18.89
C ARG A 380 30.78 -17.30 -18.52
N LYS A 381 29.49 -17.71 -18.52
CA LYS A 381 29.10 -19.10 -18.28
C LYS A 381 29.61 -20.04 -19.38
N LEU A 382 29.47 -19.68 -20.66
CA LEU A 382 29.97 -20.48 -21.78
C LEU A 382 31.51 -20.62 -21.74
N ARG A 383 32.23 -19.56 -21.39
CA ARG A 383 33.70 -19.63 -21.19
C ARG A 383 34.08 -20.57 -20.06
N ARG A 384 33.34 -20.59 -18.93
CA ARG A 384 33.57 -21.54 -17.84
C ARG A 384 33.34 -22.98 -18.28
N MET A 385 32.25 -23.25 -19.01
CA MET A 385 31.97 -24.59 -19.56
C MET A 385 33.05 -25.03 -20.52
N ARG A 386 33.55 -24.14 -21.41
CA ARG A 386 34.66 -24.42 -22.34
C ARG A 386 35.98 -24.63 -21.62
N LYS A 387 36.19 -24.08 -20.42
CA LYS A 387 37.38 -24.31 -19.60
C LYS A 387 37.30 -25.63 -18.84
N SER A 388 36.12 -26.00 -18.33
CA SER A 388 35.90 -27.20 -17.49
C SER A 388 35.68 -28.47 -18.31
N LEU A 389 35.40 -28.38 -19.61
CA LEU A 389 35.13 -29.47 -20.53
C LEU A 389 34.26 -30.59 -19.89
N PRO A 390 33.02 -30.30 -19.42
CA PRO A 390 32.17 -31.28 -18.77
C PRO A 390 31.74 -32.37 -19.79
N SER A 391 31.21 -33.50 -19.29
CA SER A 391 30.59 -34.49 -20.18
C SER A 391 29.47 -33.85 -21.00
N ARG A 392 29.19 -34.43 -22.19
CA ARG A 392 28.19 -33.88 -23.10
C ARG A 392 26.84 -33.65 -22.43
N ASP A 393 26.36 -34.57 -21.60
CA ASP A 393 25.08 -34.47 -20.90
C ASP A 393 25.09 -33.34 -19.87
N GLN A 394 26.19 -33.22 -19.12
CA GLN A 394 26.36 -32.09 -18.18
C GLN A 394 26.46 -30.76 -18.93
N LEU A 395 27.09 -30.72 -20.10
CA LEU A 395 27.15 -29.53 -20.95
C LEU A 395 25.75 -29.09 -21.38
N LEU A 396 24.91 -30.03 -21.87
CA LEU A 396 23.56 -29.76 -22.32
C LEU A 396 22.68 -29.26 -21.16
N LEU A 397 22.78 -29.86 -20.00
CA LEU A 397 22.05 -29.47 -18.80
C LEU A 397 22.42 -28.05 -18.33
N ARG A 398 23.74 -27.75 -18.27
CA ARG A 398 24.26 -26.41 -17.95
C ARG A 398 23.87 -25.36 -18.99
N MET A 399 23.85 -25.75 -20.28
CA MET A 399 23.36 -24.88 -21.36
C MET A 399 21.87 -24.59 -21.24
N GLY A 400 21.03 -25.57 -20.89
CA GLY A 400 19.62 -25.38 -20.62
C GLY A 400 19.37 -24.35 -19.53
N ALA A 401 20.11 -24.47 -18.41
CA ALA A 401 20.07 -23.50 -17.32
C ALA A 401 20.56 -22.10 -17.77
N ALA A 402 21.65 -22.04 -18.54
CA ALA A 402 22.16 -20.78 -19.06
C ALA A 402 21.20 -20.12 -20.06
N LYS A 403 20.49 -20.90 -20.88
CA LYS A 403 19.44 -20.44 -21.81
C LYS A 403 18.27 -19.82 -21.06
N LYS A 404 17.77 -20.50 -20.02
CA LYS A 404 16.69 -19.99 -19.17
C LYS A 404 17.04 -18.63 -18.54
N GLU A 405 18.25 -18.50 -18.01
CA GLU A 405 18.71 -17.28 -17.35
C GLU A 405 19.00 -16.12 -18.33
N ALA A 406 19.63 -16.43 -19.47
CA ALA A 406 19.94 -15.44 -20.49
C ALA A 406 18.70 -14.93 -21.23
N GLY A 407 17.64 -15.74 -21.30
CA GLY A 407 16.42 -15.43 -22.05
C GLY A 407 16.74 -15.04 -23.50
N ARG A 408 16.25 -13.87 -23.95
CA ARG A 408 16.48 -13.39 -25.33
C ARG A 408 17.95 -13.21 -25.70
N ALA A 409 18.84 -12.96 -24.74
CA ALA A 409 20.25 -12.78 -25.00
C ALA A 409 20.93 -14.06 -25.52
N PHE A 410 20.35 -15.23 -25.27
CA PHE A 410 20.83 -16.50 -25.79
C PHE A 410 20.81 -16.55 -27.34
N GLY A 411 19.79 -15.96 -27.96
CA GLY A 411 19.65 -15.90 -29.42
C GLY A 411 20.73 -15.07 -30.16
N PHE A 412 21.50 -14.25 -29.43
CA PHE A 412 22.61 -13.46 -29.98
C PHE A 412 23.94 -14.21 -29.97
N VAL A 413 23.96 -15.47 -29.53
CA VAL A 413 25.15 -16.29 -29.51
C VAL A 413 24.89 -17.54 -30.34
N LYS A 414 25.69 -17.75 -31.40
CA LYS A 414 25.73 -19.02 -32.14
C LYS A 414 26.60 -19.98 -31.36
N ILE A 415 26.04 -21.13 -31.00
CA ILE A 415 26.69 -22.14 -30.18
C ILE A 415 26.72 -23.44 -30.97
N ARG A 416 27.92 -24.03 -31.15
CA ARG A 416 28.11 -25.37 -31.71
C ARG A 416 28.35 -26.33 -30.54
N VAL A 417 27.61 -27.41 -30.52
CA VAL A 417 27.67 -28.45 -29.47
C VAL A 417 28.15 -29.74 -30.13
N PRO A 418 29.01 -30.54 -29.49
CA PRO A 418 29.46 -31.82 -30.04
C PRO A 418 28.30 -32.80 -30.24
N GLY A 419 28.38 -33.63 -31.28
CA GLY A 419 27.44 -34.70 -31.59
C GLY A 419 27.39 -35.77 -30.50
N LYS A 420 26.45 -36.74 -30.63
CA LYS A 420 26.24 -37.80 -29.60
C LYS A 420 27.51 -38.61 -29.31
N ASN A 421 28.33 -38.85 -30.34
CA ASN A 421 29.54 -39.68 -30.25
C ASN A 421 30.85 -38.86 -30.30
N GLN A 422 30.79 -37.56 -30.00
CA GLN A 422 31.94 -36.68 -29.98
C GLN A 422 32.26 -36.23 -28.56
N GLU A 423 33.51 -36.23 -28.20
CA GLU A 423 33.97 -35.64 -26.93
C GLU A 423 33.82 -34.12 -26.94
N VAL A 424 33.63 -33.59 -25.74
CA VAL A 424 33.56 -32.14 -25.49
C VAL A 424 34.99 -31.61 -25.43
N THR A 425 35.44 -30.99 -26.50
CA THR A 425 36.73 -30.32 -26.57
C THR A 425 36.57 -28.84 -26.86
N ARG A 426 37.68 -28.09 -26.85
CA ARG A 426 37.64 -26.66 -27.21
C ARG A 426 37.29 -26.42 -28.68
N GLU A 427 37.44 -27.42 -29.55
CA GLU A 427 37.14 -27.38 -30.96
C GLU A 427 35.71 -27.81 -31.27
N THR A 428 35.18 -28.82 -30.55
CA THR A 428 33.83 -29.33 -30.73
C THR A 428 32.78 -28.48 -30.01
N PHE A 429 33.17 -27.79 -28.93
CA PHE A 429 32.30 -26.82 -28.23
C PHE A 429 32.80 -25.40 -28.51
N THR A 430 32.14 -24.73 -29.47
CA THR A 430 32.47 -23.36 -29.86
C THR A 430 31.27 -22.45 -29.76
N PHE A 431 31.53 -21.20 -29.53
CA PHE A 431 30.48 -20.17 -29.50
C PHE A 431 31.04 -18.81 -29.93
N HIS A 432 30.21 -18.05 -30.62
CA HIS A 432 30.55 -16.68 -31.05
C HIS A 432 29.27 -15.81 -31.04
N THR A 433 29.46 -14.52 -30.86
CA THR A 433 28.37 -13.55 -30.91
C THR A 433 27.96 -13.31 -32.35
N ASP A 434 26.64 -13.44 -32.63
CA ASP A 434 26.05 -13.09 -33.93
C ASP A 434 25.90 -11.56 -33.99
N ARG A 435 26.90 -10.91 -34.58
CA ARG A 435 26.95 -9.44 -34.67
C ARG A 435 25.78 -8.88 -35.48
N LYS A 436 25.33 -9.56 -36.54
CA LYS A 436 24.21 -9.12 -37.38
C LYS A 436 22.91 -9.06 -36.57
N LYS A 437 22.57 -10.15 -35.89
CA LYS A 437 21.38 -10.17 -35.00
C LYS A 437 21.47 -9.17 -33.87
N LEU A 438 22.67 -8.91 -33.35
CA LEU A 438 22.87 -7.93 -32.29
C LEU A 438 22.64 -6.50 -32.81
N GLN A 439 23.11 -6.16 -33.98
CA GLN A 439 22.86 -4.86 -34.65
C GLN A 439 21.39 -4.66 -34.97
N GLU A 440 20.72 -5.67 -35.53
CA GLU A 440 19.27 -5.63 -35.80
C GLU A 440 18.47 -5.39 -34.52
N ALA A 441 18.87 -6.01 -33.40
CA ALA A 441 18.23 -5.77 -32.11
C ALA A 441 18.50 -4.35 -31.58
N GLN A 442 19.68 -3.79 -31.80
CA GLN A 442 20.03 -2.42 -31.40
C GLN A 442 19.22 -1.37 -32.15
N LEU A 443 18.93 -1.59 -33.44
CA LEU A 443 18.07 -0.70 -34.22
C LEU A 443 16.65 -0.62 -33.69
N ARG A 444 16.18 -1.66 -32.97
CA ARG A 444 14.83 -1.73 -32.40
C ARG A 444 14.76 -1.34 -30.92
N ASP A 445 15.90 -0.97 -30.33
CA ASP A 445 15.93 -0.55 -28.94
C ASP A 445 15.24 0.80 -28.74
N GLY A 446 14.55 0.92 -27.63
CA GLY A 446 13.81 2.13 -27.28
C GLY A 446 12.51 2.34 -28.05
N HIS A 447 12.18 1.44 -28.99
CA HIS A 447 10.96 1.58 -29.78
C HIS A 447 9.77 0.94 -29.10
N TYR A 448 8.64 1.68 -29.09
CA TYR A 448 7.31 1.20 -28.76
C TYR A 448 6.42 1.30 -29.99
N LEU A 449 5.54 0.34 -30.16
CA LEU A 449 4.47 0.44 -31.14
C LEU A 449 3.14 0.49 -30.39
N LEU A 450 2.43 1.58 -30.56
CA LEU A 450 1.10 1.79 -30.02
C LEU A 450 0.08 1.73 -31.14
N ARG A 451 -1.15 1.41 -30.78
CA ARG A 451 -2.28 1.31 -31.68
C ARG A 451 -3.51 1.91 -31.00
N THR A 452 -4.24 2.75 -31.71
CA THR A 452 -5.39 3.46 -31.16
C THR A 452 -6.43 3.76 -32.24
N ASN A 453 -7.70 3.86 -31.85
CA ASN A 453 -8.77 4.41 -32.71
C ASN A 453 -9.03 5.91 -32.43
N LEU A 454 -8.20 6.56 -31.64
CA LEU A 454 -8.19 8.02 -31.45
C LEU A 454 -7.37 8.69 -32.56
N VAL A 455 -7.93 8.73 -33.77
CA VAL A 455 -7.19 9.15 -34.99
C VAL A 455 -6.93 10.66 -35.07
N ALA A 456 -7.69 11.47 -34.36
CA ALA A 456 -7.56 12.95 -34.33
C ALA A 456 -6.81 13.48 -33.10
N GLU A 457 -6.27 12.60 -32.26
CA GLU A 457 -5.60 13.02 -31.02
C GLU A 457 -4.13 13.42 -31.26
N ASP A 458 -3.65 14.40 -30.51
CA ASP A 458 -2.26 14.84 -30.55
C ASP A 458 -1.31 13.69 -30.14
N PRO A 459 -0.25 13.40 -30.91
CA PRO A 459 0.73 12.38 -30.59
C PRO A 459 1.39 12.50 -29.22
N ALA A 460 1.59 13.72 -28.73
CA ALA A 460 2.13 13.95 -27.40
C ALA A 460 1.16 13.49 -26.31
N VAL A 461 -0.14 13.76 -26.50
CA VAL A 461 -1.20 13.30 -25.60
C VAL A 461 -1.30 11.78 -25.62
N LEU A 462 -1.23 11.14 -26.79
CA LEU A 462 -1.24 9.68 -26.90
C LEU A 462 -0.04 9.04 -26.19
N TRP A 463 1.14 9.65 -26.32
CA TRP A 463 2.32 9.19 -25.61
C TRP A 463 2.18 9.32 -24.09
N ASP A 464 1.73 10.47 -23.61
CA ASP A 464 1.54 10.73 -22.18
C ASP A 464 0.50 9.77 -21.60
N ARG A 465 -0.60 9.51 -22.30
CA ARG A 465 -1.60 8.49 -21.90
C ARG A 465 -0.98 7.10 -21.81
N TYR A 466 -0.17 6.71 -22.80
CA TYR A 466 0.50 5.39 -22.76
C TYR A 466 1.45 5.25 -21.57
N MET A 467 2.15 6.32 -21.22
CA MET A 467 3.05 6.32 -20.05
C MET A 467 2.29 6.14 -18.73
N GLN A 468 1.01 6.50 -18.69
CA GLN A 468 0.14 6.28 -17.53
C GLN A 468 -0.03 4.79 -17.18
N LEU A 469 0.20 3.85 -18.11
CA LEU A 469 0.20 2.43 -17.80
C LEU A 469 1.20 2.04 -16.69
N THR A 470 2.21 2.85 -16.44
CA THR A 470 3.10 2.65 -15.30
C THR A 470 2.37 2.78 -13.96
N GLN A 471 1.22 3.46 -13.91
CA GLN A 471 0.44 3.60 -12.69
C GLN A 471 -0.23 2.28 -12.29
N ILE A 472 -0.72 1.48 -13.26
CA ILE A 472 -1.32 0.18 -12.91
C ILE A 472 -0.23 -0.83 -12.49
N GLU A 473 0.97 -0.75 -13.09
CA GLU A 473 2.13 -1.52 -12.60
C GLU A 473 2.49 -1.14 -11.16
N ALA A 474 2.46 0.17 -10.83
CA ALA A 474 2.68 0.67 -9.48
C ALA A 474 1.57 0.24 -8.50
N ALA A 475 0.31 0.21 -8.94
CA ALA A 475 -0.80 -0.30 -8.14
C ALA A 475 -0.61 -1.78 -7.78
N PHE A 476 -0.26 -2.62 -8.74
CA PHE A 476 0.04 -4.02 -8.46
C PHE A 476 1.28 -4.22 -7.59
N LYS A 477 2.30 -3.39 -7.75
CA LYS A 477 3.47 -3.41 -6.87
C LYS A 477 3.07 -3.08 -5.43
N CYS A 478 2.25 -2.05 -5.23
CA CYS A 478 1.73 -1.68 -3.91
C CYS A 478 0.92 -2.83 -3.29
N LEU A 479 -0.08 -3.37 -4.01
CA LEU A 479 -0.88 -4.51 -3.55
C LEU A 479 -0.03 -5.72 -3.15
N LYS A 480 1.00 -6.06 -3.94
CA LYS A 480 1.83 -7.25 -3.73
C LYS A 480 2.92 -7.09 -2.68
N SER A 481 3.57 -5.94 -2.65
CA SER A 481 4.80 -5.74 -1.86
C SER A 481 4.56 -4.93 -0.59
N GLU A 482 3.64 -3.98 -0.62
CA GLU A 482 3.37 -3.08 0.50
C GLU A 482 2.16 -3.52 1.33
N LEU A 483 1.13 -4.05 0.66
CA LEU A 483 -0.14 -4.44 1.28
C LEU A 483 -0.31 -5.96 1.44
N GLY A 484 0.69 -6.74 1.07
CA GLY A 484 0.74 -8.17 1.34
C GLY A 484 -0.45 -8.98 0.81
N ILE A 485 -0.95 -8.68 -0.42
CA ILE A 485 -2.01 -9.48 -1.05
C ILE A 485 -1.59 -10.95 -1.25
N ARG A 486 -0.30 -11.23 -1.16
CA ARG A 486 0.31 -12.57 -1.29
C ARG A 486 1.38 -12.79 -0.22
N PRO A 487 1.58 -14.04 0.24
CA PRO A 487 0.79 -15.24 -0.07
C PRO A 487 -0.62 -15.17 0.54
N ILE A 488 -1.58 -15.88 -0.08
CA ILE A 488 -2.92 -16.08 0.48
C ILE A 488 -2.94 -17.42 1.21
N TYR A 489 -3.33 -17.42 2.47
CA TYR A 489 -3.43 -18.64 3.28
C TYR A 489 -4.86 -19.18 3.37
N HIS A 490 -5.84 -18.42 2.94
CA HIS A 490 -7.23 -18.86 2.87
C HIS A 490 -7.42 -19.94 1.81
N GLN A 491 -8.26 -20.93 2.11
CA GLN A 491 -8.47 -22.10 1.26
C GLN A 491 -9.83 -22.08 0.53
N LEU A 492 -10.81 -21.34 1.06
CA LEU A 492 -12.16 -21.21 0.52
C LEU A 492 -12.23 -20.04 -0.47
N GLU A 493 -13.04 -20.18 -1.52
CA GLU A 493 -13.17 -19.15 -2.57
C GLU A 493 -13.55 -17.78 -1.99
N HIS A 494 -14.63 -17.72 -1.21
CA HIS A 494 -15.11 -16.46 -0.63
C HIS A 494 -14.10 -15.83 0.34
N CYS A 495 -13.34 -16.62 1.10
CA CYS A 495 -12.31 -16.11 1.99
C CYS A 495 -11.10 -15.54 1.20
N VAL A 496 -10.72 -16.19 0.09
CA VAL A 496 -9.69 -15.66 -0.82
C VAL A 496 -10.14 -14.33 -1.43
N GLU A 497 -11.38 -14.23 -1.89
CA GLU A 497 -11.91 -12.99 -2.44
C GLU A 497 -12.05 -11.88 -1.39
N ALA A 498 -12.46 -12.21 -0.17
CA ALA A 498 -12.55 -11.26 0.93
C ALA A 498 -11.16 -10.72 1.36
N HIS A 499 -10.15 -11.59 1.40
CA HIS A 499 -8.76 -11.18 1.62
C HIS A 499 -8.29 -10.17 0.55
N ILE A 500 -8.63 -10.41 -0.71
CA ILE A 500 -8.34 -9.48 -1.80
C ILE A 500 -9.11 -8.17 -1.63
N LEU A 501 -10.37 -8.21 -1.16
CA LEU A 501 -11.17 -7.02 -0.89
C LEU A 501 -10.57 -6.17 0.24
N VAL A 502 -10.09 -6.77 1.32
CA VAL A 502 -9.40 -6.04 2.40
C VAL A 502 -8.11 -5.38 1.87
N ALA A 503 -7.32 -6.09 1.05
CA ALA A 503 -6.13 -5.51 0.42
C ALA A 503 -6.49 -4.38 -0.57
N PHE A 504 -7.60 -4.51 -1.30
CA PHE A 504 -8.13 -3.47 -2.18
C PHE A 504 -8.54 -2.22 -1.39
N LEU A 505 -9.25 -2.37 -0.27
CA LEU A 505 -9.60 -1.24 0.62
C LEU A 505 -8.36 -0.55 1.18
N ALA A 506 -7.36 -1.30 1.63
CA ALA A 506 -6.08 -0.74 2.07
C ALA A 506 -5.37 0.01 0.92
N TYR A 507 -5.47 -0.47 -0.32
CA TYR A 507 -4.97 0.25 -1.49
C TYR A 507 -5.75 1.56 -1.74
N CYS A 508 -7.07 1.58 -1.52
CA CYS A 508 -7.87 2.80 -1.60
C CYS A 508 -7.38 3.87 -0.60
N LEU A 509 -7.05 3.48 0.63
CA LEU A 509 -6.46 4.40 1.62
C LEU A 509 -5.07 4.88 1.17
N SER A 510 -4.24 3.96 0.69
CA SER A 510 -2.87 4.27 0.23
C SER A 510 -2.86 5.24 -0.96
N VAL A 511 -3.73 5.05 -1.97
CA VAL A 511 -3.80 5.94 -3.13
C VAL A 511 -4.38 7.30 -2.78
N THR A 512 -5.33 7.37 -1.85
CA THR A 512 -5.87 8.61 -1.31
C THR A 512 -4.77 9.44 -0.64
N LEU A 513 -3.97 8.81 0.21
CA LEU A 513 -2.80 9.46 0.82
C LEU A 513 -1.78 9.89 -0.25
N LYS A 514 -1.47 9.01 -1.22
CA LYS A 514 -0.56 9.32 -2.33
C LYS A 514 -1.00 10.58 -3.08
N HIS A 515 -2.28 10.70 -3.40
CA HIS A 515 -2.81 11.85 -4.13
C HIS A 515 -2.70 13.13 -3.32
N ARG A 516 -3.02 13.09 -2.03
CA ARG A 516 -2.84 14.25 -1.12
C ARG A 516 -1.38 14.69 -1.01
N LEU A 517 -0.44 13.74 -0.99
CA LEU A 517 0.99 14.03 -0.94
C LEU A 517 1.51 14.69 -2.23
N GLN A 518 0.93 14.40 -3.39
CA GLN A 518 1.39 14.98 -4.66
C GLN A 518 1.38 16.51 -4.67
N ALA A 519 0.41 17.13 -3.98
CA ALA A 519 0.30 18.58 -3.89
C ALA A 519 1.29 19.23 -2.91
N HIS A 520 1.79 18.49 -1.91
CA HIS A 520 2.49 19.07 -0.76
C HIS A 520 3.87 18.48 -0.50
N ALA A 521 4.04 17.20 -0.80
CA ALA A 521 5.28 16.45 -0.55
C ALA A 521 5.50 15.35 -1.62
N PRO A 522 5.64 15.72 -2.92
CA PRO A 522 5.62 14.77 -4.04
C PRO A 522 6.76 13.74 -4.02
N GLY A 523 7.81 13.98 -3.25
CA GLY A 523 8.92 13.04 -3.06
C GLY A 523 8.67 11.93 -2.04
N LEU A 524 7.60 12.03 -1.24
CA LEU A 524 7.27 11.03 -0.21
C LEU A 524 6.28 9.99 -0.73
N THR A 525 6.54 8.73 -0.35
CA THR A 525 5.59 7.64 -0.58
C THR A 525 4.62 7.52 0.60
N PRO A 526 3.39 7.00 0.41
CA PRO A 526 2.47 6.70 1.51
C PRO A 526 3.13 5.87 2.61
N ARG A 527 3.92 4.87 2.25
CA ARG A 527 4.65 4.02 3.19
C ARG A 527 5.62 4.84 4.06
N ALA A 528 6.42 5.72 3.46
CA ALA A 528 7.35 6.56 4.19
C ALA A 528 6.64 7.53 5.15
N VAL A 529 5.47 8.03 4.77
CA VAL A 529 4.66 8.90 5.66
C VAL A 529 4.10 8.09 6.83
N LEU A 530 3.55 6.90 6.60
CA LEU A 530 3.08 6.02 7.67
C LEU A 530 4.20 5.65 8.65
N GLU A 531 5.42 5.39 8.16
CA GLU A 531 6.60 5.13 8.98
C GLU A 531 6.99 6.36 9.81
N LYS A 532 6.94 7.57 9.26
CA LYS A 532 7.16 8.81 10.01
C LYS A 532 6.11 9.03 11.10
N PHE A 533 4.84 8.84 10.76
CA PHE A 533 3.73 8.98 11.72
C PHE A 533 3.78 7.94 12.85
N ALA A 534 4.40 6.78 12.63
CA ALA A 534 4.62 5.77 13.67
C ALA A 534 5.51 6.29 14.84
N SER A 535 6.24 7.40 14.66
CA SER A 535 7.00 8.04 15.75
C SER A 535 6.12 8.67 16.83
N ILE A 536 4.86 8.98 16.50
CA ILE A 536 3.87 9.39 17.51
C ILE A 536 3.44 8.13 18.24
N GLN A 537 3.87 8.00 19.50
CA GLN A 537 3.64 6.82 20.33
C GLN A 537 2.56 7.08 21.36
N MET A 538 1.68 6.11 21.59
CA MET A 538 0.75 6.08 22.71
C MET A 538 1.39 5.37 23.89
N LEU A 539 1.24 5.93 25.08
CA LEU A 539 1.69 5.39 26.36
C LEU A 539 0.54 5.40 27.35
N ASP A 540 0.40 4.35 28.12
CA ASP A 540 -0.49 4.31 29.26
C ASP A 540 0.30 4.67 30.51
N VAL A 541 0.06 5.87 31.04
CA VAL A 541 0.67 6.36 32.27
C VAL A 541 -0.23 5.99 33.45
N SER A 542 0.24 5.09 34.29
CA SER A 542 -0.54 4.55 35.42
C SER A 542 0.02 5.04 36.74
N PHE A 543 -0.88 5.55 37.61
CA PHE A 543 -0.59 5.95 38.97
C PHE A 543 -1.46 5.17 39.94
N PRO A 544 -0.90 4.38 40.85
CA PRO A 544 -1.66 3.85 41.97
C PRO A 544 -2.22 4.99 42.82
N THR A 545 -3.43 4.86 43.26
CA THR A 545 -4.07 5.81 44.16
C THR A 545 -3.98 5.32 45.59
N THR A 546 -4.12 6.21 46.57
CA THR A 546 -4.05 5.87 47.99
C THR A 546 -5.27 5.08 48.49
N ASP A 547 -6.38 5.14 47.75
CA ASP A 547 -7.62 4.43 48.03
C ASP A 547 -7.69 3.02 47.36
N GLY A 548 -6.57 2.51 46.85
CA GLY A 548 -6.52 1.18 46.26
C GLY A 548 -7.05 1.09 44.83
N ARG A 549 -7.16 2.21 44.12
CA ARG A 549 -7.49 2.27 42.70
C ARG A 549 -6.25 2.57 41.86
N CYS A 550 -6.38 2.58 40.55
CA CYS A 550 -5.33 2.97 39.61
C CYS A 550 -5.87 4.02 38.63
N LEU A 551 -5.22 5.18 38.59
CA LEU A 551 -5.45 6.19 37.57
C LEU A 551 -4.58 5.88 36.36
N THR A 552 -5.19 5.61 35.21
CA THR A 552 -4.49 5.40 33.94
C THR A 552 -4.79 6.53 32.97
N MET A 553 -3.75 7.17 32.47
CA MET A 553 -3.82 8.24 31.49
C MET A 553 -3.19 7.78 30.18
N PRO A 554 -3.97 7.38 29.17
CA PRO A 554 -3.42 7.18 27.83
C PRO A 554 -2.95 8.53 27.28
N ARG A 555 -1.70 8.62 26.81
CA ARG A 555 -1.12 9.84 26.25
C ARG A 555 -0.30 9.52 25.02
N TYR A 556 -0.58 10.19 23.91
CA TYR A 556 0.32 10.13 22.77
C TYR A 556 1.37 11.25 22.85
N THR A 557 2.56 10.96 22.31
CA THR A 557 3.70 11.89 22.29
C THR A 557 3.44 13.04 21.31
N GLU A 558 4.06 14.18 21.56
CA GLU A 558 4.07 15.26 20.57
C GLU A 558 4.74 14.80 19.27
N PRO A 559 4.21 15.21 18.10
CA PRO A 559 4.87 14.93 16.84
C PRO A 559 6.23 15.62 16.75
N ALA A 560 7.22 14.94 16.18
CA ALA A 560 8.48 15.56 15.80
C ALA A 560 8.27 16.64 14.72
N ASP A 561 9.21 17.57 14.56
CA ASP A 561 9.06 18.74 13.68
C ASP A 561 8.67 18.37 12.23
N ASP A 562 9.26 17.31 11.68
CA ASP A 562 8.98 16.83 10.33
C ASP A 562 7.56 16.25 10.20
N VAL A 563 7.05 15.59 11.24
CA VAL A 563 5.68 15.07 11.29
C VAL A 563 4.68 16.20 11.53
N ALA A 564 5.02 17.17 12.38
CA ALA A 564 4.20 18.37 12.61
C ALA A 564 4.04 19.17 11.31
N LEU A 565 5.12 19.32 10.53
CA LEU A 565 5.06 19.94 9.21
C LEU A 565 4.15 19.18 8.24
N LEU A 566 4.24 17.85 8.20
CA LEU A 566 3.38 17.02 7.36
C LEU A 566 1.91 17.13 7.78
N LEU A 567 1.60 17.13 9.07
CA LEU A 567 0.25 17.35 9.58
C LEU A 567 -0.31 18.69 9.09
N HIS A 568 0.48 19.74 9.20
CA HIS A 568 0.09 21.07 8.71
C HIS A 568 -0.15 21.07 7.19
N GLN A 569 0.78 20.53 6.39
CA GLN A 569 0.67 20.48 4.94
C GLN A 569 -0.54 19.63 4.48
N LEU A 570 -0.81 18.52 5.13
CA LEU A 570 -1.95 17.65 4.83
C LEU A 570 -3.27 18.18 5.42
N LYS A 571 -3.25 19.32 6.13
CA LYS A 571 -4.40 19.89 6.84
C LYS A 571 -5.05 18.87 7.78
N LEU A 572 -4.23 18.16 8.52
CA LEU A 572 -4.65 17.16 9.50
C LEU A 572 -4.37 17.68 10.91
N THR A 573 -5.29 17.41 11.82
CA THR A 573 -5.17 17.80 13.23
C THR A 573 -5.34 16.55 14.09
N LEU A 574 -4.36 16.28 14.95
CA LEU A 574 -4.46 15.18 15.91
C LEU A 574 -5.63 15.45 16.87
N PRO A 575 -6.37 14.41 17.26
CA PRO A 575 -7.47 14.56 18.21
C PRO A 575 -6.94 14.97 19.58
N ASN A 576 -7.85 15.41 20.44
CA ASN A 576 -7.50 15.69 21.83
C ASN A 576 -6.96 14.44 22.53
N GLN A 577 -6.07 14.63 23.52
CA GLN A 577 -5.55 13.54 24.35
C GLN A 577 -6.73 12.77 24.99
N PRO A 578 -6.70 11.43 24.99
CA PRO A 578 -7.76 10.62 25.58
C PRO A 578 -7.97 10.96 27.07
N PRO A 579 -9.22 10.89 27.58
CA PRO A 579 -9.49 11.13 28.98
C PRO A 579 -8.85 10.05 29.87
N PRO A 580 -8.54 10.41 31.15
CA PRO A 580 -8.05 9.43 32.11
C PRO A 580 -9.13 8.41 32.48
N ARG A 581 -8.68 7.25 32.91
CA ARG A 581 -9.52 6.17 33.41
C ARG A 581 -9.12 5.81 34.83
N ILE A 582 -10.09 5.62 35.73
CA ILE A 582 -9.85 5.16 37.09
C ILE A 582 -10.50 3.78 37.21
N ALA A 583 -9.72 2.78 37.55
CA ALA A 583 -10.18 1.42 37.78
C ALA A 583 -9.70 0.89 39.13
N ALA A 584 -10.39 -0.11 39.68
CA ALA A 584 -9.86 -0.84 40.82
C ALA A 584 -8.49 -1.44 40.47
N LEU A 585 -7.55 -1.48 41.44
CA LEU A 585 -6.33 -2.25 41.26
C LEU A 585 -6.74 -3.73 41.11
N THR A 586 -6.65 -4.25 39.92
CA THR A 586 -6.69 -5.69 39.72
C THR A 586 -5.29 -6.22 40.04
N ASP A 587 -5.17 -6.99 41.10
CA ASP A 587 -3.96 -7.80 41.40
C ASP A 587 -3.80 -8.97 40.41
N GLU A 588 -4.37 -8.90 39.23
CA GLU A 588 -4.15 -9.92 38.23
C GLU A 588 -2.72 -9.79 37.69
N PRO A 589 -1.87 -10.78 37.96
CA PRO A 589 -0.63 -10.92 37.23
C PRO A 589 -0.98 -11.02 35.74
N LEU A 590 -0.25 -10.28 34.89
CA LEU A 590 -0.35 -10.42 33.44
C LEU A 590 -0.52 -11.90 33.09
N PRO A 591 -1.54 -12.28 32.28
CA PRO A 591 -1.69 -13.66 31.88
C PRO A 591 -0.37 -14.13 31.29
N PRO A 592 0.10 -15.32 31.66
CA PRO A 592 1.37 -15.83 31.14
C PRO A 592 1.28 -15.84 29.62
N LEU A 593 2.33 -15.29 28.98
CA LEU A 593 2.53 -15.40 27.54
C LEU A 593 2.29 -16.86 27.15
N LYS A 594 1.15 -17.14 26.56
CA LYS A 594 0.90 -18.46 25.97
C LYS A 594 1.84 -18.59 24.78
N MET A 595 2.91 -19.38 24.99
CA MET A 595 3.83 -19.82 23.94
C MET A 595 3.07 -20.56 22.83
#